data_7bed2e68cc55db20e416c7574fb5efe5
#
_entry.id   7bed2e68cc55db20e416c7574fb5efe5
#
_cell.length_a   1.000
_cell.length_b   1.000
_cell.length_c   1.000
_cell.angle_alpha   90.00
_cell.angle_beta   90.00
_cell.angle_gamma   90.00
#
_symmetry.space_group_name_H-M   'P 1'
#
loop_
_entity.id
_entity.type
_entity.pdbx_description
1 polymer ?
#
loop_
_entity_poly.entity_id
_entity_poly.type
_entity_poly.pdbx_seq_one_letter_code
_entity_poly.pdbx_strand_id
1 'polypeptide(L)'
;YLRKNVERTNRWAFDTIVPQSFQANCVEHSYKGSYDRGHQIASADRVCTDEMNAQTFYMSNMTPQLGSLNQQMWATLEGKVRSYRCSDTLYVVTGAYFGPGATTTTDGVGSSVPVPTNYFKVLLRTKSGSTNKKVQDCSPNELISIGFWVEQKSYGNSIPESICTTVADIEEKTGFTFFPKVDSSVKQQMDLAQWGIK
;
A
#
# COMPACT_ATOMS: atom_id res chain seq x y z
N TYR A 1 -1.65 -10.41 8.54
CA TYR A 1 -0.25 -10.40 9.00
C TYR A 1 0.09 -11.73 9.65
N LEU A 2 1.16 -12.34 9.20
CA LEU A 2 1.65 -13.62 9.70
C LEU A 2 2.71 -13.38 10.78
N ARG A 3 2.93 -14.40 11.62
CA ARG A 3 4.00 -14.34 12.62
C ARG A 3 5.35 -14.14 11.91
N LYS A 4 6.20 -13.25 12.44
CA LYS A 4 7.55 -13.05 11.92
C LYS A 4 8.38 -14.29 12.21
N ASN A 5 8.82 -14.98 11.16
CA ASN A 5 9.69 -16.14 11.23
C ASN A 5 11.00 -15.93 10.45
N VAL A 6 11.01 -14.96 9.51
CA VAL A 6 12.16 -14.70 8.66
C VAL A 6 12.48 -13.21 8.60
N GLU A 7 13.70 -12.89 8.22
CA GLU A 7 14.17 -11.53 7.98
C GLU A 7 13.91 -11.12 6.52
N ARG A 8 14.15 -9.85 6.22
CA ARG A 8 14.05 -9.28 4.88
C ARG A 8 15.08 -9.95 3.95
N THR A 9 14.61 -10.60 2.87
CA THR A 9 15.48 -11.38 1.96
C THR A 9 16.27 -10.52 0.97
N ASN A 10 15.76 -9.35 0.56
CA ASN A 10 16.32 -8.51 -0.50
C ASN A 10 16.55 -9.26 -1.84
N ARG A 11 15.74 -10.27 -2.14
CA ARG A 11 15.85 -11.10 -3.34
C ARG A 11 15.12 -10.49 -4.52
N TRP A 12 15.68 -9.42 -5.09
CA TRP A 12 15.12 -8.74 -6.27
C TRP A 12 15.08 -9.67 -7.47
N ALA A 13 13.92 -9.82 -8.09
CA ALA A 13 13.72 -10.72 -9.23
C ALA A 13 12.52 -10.27 -10.09
N PHE A 14 12.49 -10.73 -11.32
CA PHE A 14 11.26 -10.65 -12.11
C PHE A 14 10.21 -11.61 -11.54
N ASP A 15 8.96 -11.16 -11.58
CA ASP A 15 7.81 -12.03 -11.32
C ASP A 15 7.69 -13.04 -12.48
N THR A 16 7.66 -14.31 -12.16
CA THR A 16 7.62 -15.38 -13.17
C THR A 16 6.24 -15.56 -13.82
N ILE A 17 5.19 -14.98 -13.23
CA ILE A 17 3.81 -15.04 -13.74
C ILE A 17 3.53 -13.91 -14.73
N VAL A 18 4.15 -12.75 -14.53
CA VAL A 18 4.01 -11.58 -15.40
C VAL A 18 5.08 -11.61 -16.47
N PRO A 19 4.75 -11.45 -17.79
CA PRO A 19 5.77 -11.38 -18.83
C PRO A 19 6.81 -10.30 -18.51
N GLN A 20 8.08 -10.62 -18.66
CA GLN A 20 9.19 -9.72 -18.29
C GLN A 20 9.13 -8.38 -19.04
N SER A 21 8.60 -8.35 -20.26
CA SER A 21 8.42 -7.13 -21.05
C SER A 21 7.46 -6.10 -20.41
N PHE A 22 6.64 -6.52 -19.46
CA PHE A 22 5.74 -5.63 -18.69
C PHE A 22 6.31 -5.22 -17.35
N GLN A 23 7.54 -5.62 -17.04
CA GLN A 23 8.17 -5.32 -15.75
C GLN A 23 9.37 -4.40 -15.96
N ALA A 24 9.52 -3.37 -15.12
CA ALA A 24 10.73 -2.55 -15.13
C ALA A 24 11.94 -3.40 -14.74
N ASN A 25 13.05 -3.26 -15.43
CA ASN A 25 14.27 -3.99 -15.12
C ASN A 25 15.06 -3.25 -14.01
N CYS A 26 14.63 -3.47 -12.79
CA CYS A 26 15.29 -2.93 -11.59
C CYS A 26 15.81 -4.04 -10.66
N VAL A 27 16.18 -5.20 -11.22
CA VAL A 27 16.71 -6.32 -10.41
C VAL A 27 18.06 -5.95 -9.82
N GLU A 28 19.03 -5.58 -10.64
CA GLU A 28 20.39 -5.24 -10.18
C GLU A 28 20.49 -3.78 -9.68
N HIS A 29 19.77 -2.86 -10.31
CA HIS A 29 19.81 -1.44 -10.01
C HIS A 29 18.42 -0.85 -9.80
N SER A 30 18.31 0.17 -8.96
CA SER A 30 17.06 0.92 -8.79
C SER A 30 16.76 1.80 -10.00
N TYR A 31 15.60 2.45 -9.99
CA TYR A 31 15.27 3.51 -10.94
C TYR A 31 16.29 4.66 -10.87
N LYS A 32 16.46 5.40 -11.97
CA LYS A 32 17.33 6.58 -11.99
C LYS A 32 16.72 7.74 -11.20
N GLY A 33 17.61 8.65 -10.80
CA GLY A 33 17.23 9.83 -10.02
C GLY A 33 17.02 9.49 -8.55
N SER A 34 16.07 10.18 -7.92
CA SER A 34 15.80 10.07 -6.48
C SER A 34 14.74 9.01 -6.15
N TYR A 35 14.53 8.02 -7.04
CA TYR A 35 13.49 7.01 -6.88
C TYR A 35 14.04 5.68 -6.35
N ASP A 36 13.39 5.19 -5.33
CA ASP A 36 13.56 3.85 -4.80
C ASP A 36 12.65 2.85 -5.53
N ARG A 37 12.93 1.57 -5.36
CA ARG A 37 11.99 0.46 -5.66
C ARG A 37 10.91 0.46 -4.59
N GLY A 38 9.84 1.25 -4.80
CA GLY A 38 8.72 1.40 -3.86
C GLY A 38 7.83 0.16 -3.86
N HIS A 39 7.70 -0.49 -2.72
CA HIS A 39 6.86 -1.67 -2.54
C HIS A 39 5.38 -1.30 -2.50
N GLN A 40 4.53 -2.05 -3.20
CA GLN A 40 3.08 -2.02 -2.99
C GLN A 40 2.71 -2.86 -1.77
N ILE A 41 3.11 -4.12 -1.73
CA ILE A 41 3.05 -4.97 -0.53
C ILE A 41 4.40 -4.86 0.17
N ALA A 42 4.40 -4.30 1.38
CA ALA A 42 5.62 -4.13 2.15
C ALA A 42 6.28 -5.48 2.50
N SER A 43 7.61 -5.54 2.46
CA SER A 43 8.36 -6.73 2.83
C SER A 43 8.00 -7.21 4.25
N ALA A 44 7.85 -6.30 5.20
CA ALA A 44 7.48 -6.62 6.58
C ALA A 44 6.06 -7.21 6.75
N ASP A 45 5.24 -7.19 5.71
CA ASP A 45 3.89 -7.79 5.72
C ASP A 45 3.90 -9.27 5.30
N ARG A 46 5.03 -9.77 4.82
CA ARG A 46 5.23 -11.14 4.31
C ARG A 46 6.50 -11.77 4.88
N VAL A 47 6.53 -11.95 6.20
CA VAL A 47 7.71 -12.47 6.93
C VAL A 47 7.45 -13.83 7.59
N CYS A 48 6.54 -14.61 7.05
CA CYS A 48 6.24 -15.97 7.54
C CYS A 48 7.26 -17.00 7.03
N THR A 49 7.55 -16.95 5.74
CA THR A 49 8.59 -17.79 5.09
C THR A 49 9.47 -16.94 4.17
N ASP A 50 10.65 -17.45 3.84
CA ASP A 50 11.57 -16.81 2.90
C ASP A 50 10.94 -16.60 1.53
N GLU A 51 10.17 -17.58 1.03
CA GLU A 51 9.51 -17.52 -0.27
C GLU A 51 8.45 -16.41 -0.29
N MET A 52 7.62 -16.31 0.76
CA MET A 52 6.63 -15.24 0.87
C MET A 52 7.29 -13.87 0.95
N ASN A 53 8.41 -13.76 1.63
CA ASN A 53 9.15 -12.52 1.69
C ASN A 53 9.83 -12.20 0.35
N ALA A 54 10.45 -13.18 -0.30
CA ALA A 54 11.08 -13.02 -1.61
C ALA A 54 10.10 -12.50 -2.68
N GLN A 55 8.85 -12.96 -2.68
CA GLN A 55 7.81 -12.49 -3.59
C GLN A 55 7.54 -10.97 -3.46
N THR A 56 7.74 -10.38 -2.29
CA THR A 56 7.59 -8.92 -2.14
C THR A 56 8.66 -8.13 -2.89
N PHE A 57 9.74 -8.76 -3.31
CA PHE A 57 10.83 -8.16 -4.08
C PHE A 57 10.69 -8.37 -5.61
N TYR A 58 9.57 -8.92 -6.06
CA TYR A 58 9.30 -9.03 -7.49
C TYR A 58 9.06 -7.65 -8.13
N MET A 59 9.53 -7.48 -9.35
CA MET A 59 9.38 -6.22 -10.09
C MET A 59 7.91 -5.84 -10.32
N SER A 60 7.00 -6.81 -10.38
CA SER A 60 5.55 -6.58 -10.42
C SER A 60 4.99 -5.90 -9.15
N ASN A 61 5.74 -5.93 -8.04
CA ASN A 61 5.39 -5.26 -6.78
C ASN A 61 6.06 -3.88 -6.62
N MET A 62 6.80 -3.41 -7.62
CA MET A 62 7.64 -2.21 -7.53
C MET A 62 7.16 -1.10 -8.43
N THR A 63 7.21 0.14 -7.92
CA THR A 63 7.04 1.36 -8.70
C THR A 63 8.10 2.40 -8.30
N PRO A 64 8.43 3.36 -9.20
CA PRO A 64 9.34 4.45 -8.82
C PRO A 64 8.72 5.30 -7.72
N GLN A 65 9.28 5.27 -6.53
CA GLN A 65 8.83 6.05 -5.38
C GLN A 65 9.96 6.93 -4.87
N LEU A 66 9.70 8.22 -4.65
CA LEU A 66 10.73 9.12 -4.09
C LEU A 66 11.32 8.55 -2.80
N GLY A 67 12.65 8.49 -2.71
CA GLY A 67 13.32 7.96 -1.52
C GLY A 67 12.91 8.70 -0.24
N SER A 68 12.73 10.03 -0.32
CA SER A 68 12.23 10.83 0.81
C SER A 68 10.77 10.55 1.21
N LEU A 69 9.96 9.97 0.31
CA LEU A 69 8.63 9.47 0.65
C LEU A 69 8.72 8.03 1.18
N ASN A 70 9.36 7.15 0.39
CA ASN A 70 9.43 5.71 0.65
C ASN A 70 10.06 5.38 2.01
N GLN A 71 11.21 5.99 2.31
CA GLN A 71 12.01 5.68 3.50
C GLN A 71 11.53 6.38 4.78
N GLN A 72 10.66 7.38 4.66
CA GLN A 72 10.17 8.18 5.78
C GLN A 72 8.68 7.94 6.03
N MET A 73 7.82 8.87 5.59
CA MET A 73 6.38 8.82 5.90
C MET A 73 5.72 7.53 5.44
N TRP A 74 6.05 7.01 4.24
CA TRP A 74 5.45 5.77 3.75
C TRP A 74 5.81 4.57 4.63
N ALA A 75 7.08 4.45 5.03
CA ALA A 75 7.52 3.41 5.97
C ALA A 75 6.83 3.55 7.35
N THR A 76 6.63 4.79 7.82
CA THR A 76 5.86 5.08 9.04
C THR A 76 4.40 4.64 8.90
N LEU A 77 3.76 4.96 7.76
CA LEU A 77 2.38 4.55 7.46
C LEU A 77 2.25 3.03 7.41
N GLU A 78 3.18 2.32 6.77
CA GLU A 78 3.20 0.85 6.77
C GLU A 78 3.30 0.27 8.19
N GLY A 79 4.17 0.86 9.03
CA GLY A 79 4.28 0.49 10.45
C GLY A 79 2.98 0.73 11.21
N LYS A 80 2.33 1.86 10.98
CA LYS A 80 1.03 2.21 11.56
C LYS A 80 -0.06 1.22 11.13
N VAL A 81 -0.14 0.91 9.83
CA VAL A 81 -1.10 -0.09 9.31
C VAL A 81 -0.89 -1.45 9.98
N ARG A 82 0.36 -1.89 10.16
CA ARG A 82 0.65 -3.14 10.90
C ARG A 82 0.19 -3.09 12.36
N SER A 83 0.19 -1.93 13.00
CA SER A 83 -0.29 -1.79 14.38
C SER A 83 -1.81 -1.96 14.53
N TYR A 84 -2.57 -1.86 13.43
CA TYR A 84 -4.02 -2.08 13.42
C TYR A 84 -4.44 -3.55 13.37
N ARG A 85 -3.49 -4.48 13.39
CA ARG A 85 -3.78 -5.92 13.45
C ARG A 85 -4.66 -6.24 14.66
N CYS A 86 -5.59 -7.14 14.45
CA CYS A 86 -6.54 -7.60 15.46
C CYS A 86 -6.81 -9.10 15.26
N SER A 87 -7.66 -9.69 16.09
CA SER A 87 -8.06 -11.09 15.95
C SER A 87 -8.92 -11.31 14.69
N ASP A 88 -9.70 -10.30 14.30
CA ASP A 88 -10.42 -10.29 13.04
C ASP A 88 -9.50 -9.94 11.86
N THR A 89 -10.02 -10.03 10.64
CA THR A 89 -9.24 -9.69 9.44
C THR A 89 -9.15 -8.16 9.27
N LEU A 90 -7.92 -7.67 9.13
CA LEU A 90 -7.65 -6.34 8.60
C LEU A 90 -7.43 -6.46 7.08
N TYR A 91 -8.30 -5.81 6.31
CA TYR A 91 -8.18 -5.71 4.85
C TYR A 91 -7.37 -4.48 4.51
N VAL A 92 -6.37 -4.65 3.65
CA VAL A 92 -5.49 -3.55 3.18
C VAL A 92 -5.32 -3.69 1.67
N VAL A 93 -5.65 -2.64 0.94
CA VAL A 93 -5.32 -2.51 -0.48
C VAL A 93 -4.34 -1.35 -0.62
N THR A 94 -3.28 -1.57 -1.36
CA THR A 94 -2.29 -0.54 -1.71
C THR A 94 -2.22 -0.43 -3.23
N GLY A 95 -2.09 0.78 -3.73
CA GLY A 95 -1.92 1.00 -5.16
C GLY A 95 -1.15 2.27 -5.48
N ALA A 96 -0.66 2.31 -6.72
CA ALA A 96 -0.04 3.47 -7.33
C ALA A 96 -1.01 4.06 -8.37
N TYR A 97 -1.15 5.37 -8.39
CA TYR A 97 -2.01 6.09 -9.32
C TYR A 97 -1.18 6.94 -10.28
N PHE A 98 -1.45 6.79 -11.56
CA PHE A 98 -0.78 7.50 -12.65
C PHE A 98 -1.75 8.51 -13.24
N GLY A 99 -1.88 9.64 -12.55
CA GLY A 99 -2.80 10.71 -12.92
C GLY A 99 -2.25 11.66 -13.98
N PRO A 100 -3.02 12.70 -14.33
CA PRO A 100 -2.56 13.77 -15.21
C PRO A 100 -1.25 14.37 -14.70
N GLY A 101 -0.29 14.59 -15.61
CA GLY A 101 1.03 15.12 -15.27
C GLY A 101 2.04 14.06 -14.78
N ALA A 102 1.70 12.76 -14.85
CA ALA A 102 2.65 11.70 -14.59
C ALA A 102 3.91 11.88 -15.47
N THR A 103 5.08 11.84 -14.85
CA THR A 103 6.38 11.92 -15.51
C THR A 103 6.95 10.54 -15.75
N THR A 104 8.13 10.45 -16.32
CA THR A 104 8.87 9.19 -16.47
C THR A 104 10.24 9.27 -15.83
N THR A 105 10.74 8.11 -15.43
CA THR A 105 12.14 7.88 -15.10
C THR A 105 12.67 6.73 -15.97
N THR A 106 13.87 6.25 -15.72
CA THR A 106 14.39 5.06 -16.38
C THR A 106 14.69 3.97 -15.37
N ASP A 107 14.52 2.74 -15.80
CA ASP A 107 14.92 1.56 -15.03
C ASP A 107 16.45 1.32 -15.08
N GLY A 108 16.90 0.22 -14.52
CA GLY A 108 18.31 -0.15 -14.43
C GLY A 108 19.02 -0.36 -15.77
N VAL A 109 18.28 -0.58 -16.86
CA VAL A 109 18.81 -0.78 -18.22
C VAL A 109 18.50 0.40 -19.15
N GLY A 110 17.86 1.45 -18.66
CA GLY A 110 17.61 2.68 -19.41
C GLY A 110 16.25 2.74 -20.10
N SER A 111 15.36 1.78 -19.86
CA SER A 111 14.00 1.82 -20.41
C SER A 111 13.13 2.83 -19.66
N SER A 112 12.26 3.54 -20.38
CA SER A 112 11.35 4.52 -19.79
C SER A 112 10.28 3.84 -18.93
N VAL A 113 10.09 4.33 -17.70
CA VAL A 113 9.11 3.82 -16.74
C VAL A 113 8.27 4.98 -16.22
N PRO A 114 6.92 4.88 -16.23
CA PRO A 114 6.07 5.92 -15.68
C PRO A 114 6.25 6.04 -14.16
N VAL A 115 6.21 7.29 -13.67
CA VAL A 115 6.27 7.63 -12.25
C VAL A 115 4.86 7.88 -11.75
N PRO A 116 4.38 7.19 -10.70
CA PRO A 116 3.09 7.49 -10.10
C PRO A 116 3.01 8.94 -9.62
N THR A 117 1.88 9.60 -9.82
CA THR A 117 1.61 10.91 -9.20
C THR A 117 1.22 10.77 -7.75
N ASN A 118 0.55 9.68 -7.42
CA ASN A 118 0.05 9.40 -6.08
C ASN A 118 0.15 7.92 -5.74
N TYR A 119 0.15 7.67 -4.45
CA TYR A 119 -0.07 6.35 -3.86
C TYR A 119 -1.32 6.36 -3.00
N PHE A 120 -1.94 5.21 -2.84
CA PHE A 120 -3.07 5.09 -1.93
C PHE A 120 -3.00 3.81 -1.09
N LYS A 121 -3.62 3.88 0.07
CA LYS A 121 -4.02 2.69 0.85
C LYS A 121 -5.47 2.84 1.23
N VAL A 122 -6.23 1.75 1.18
CA VAL A 122 -7.57 1.67 1.75
C VAL A 122 -7.62 0.52 2.76
N LEU A 123 -8.17 0.79 3.92
CA LEU A 123 -8.25 -0.14 5.03
C LEU A 123 -9.69 -0.36 5.45
N LEU A 124 -9.99 -1.59 5.84
CA LEU A 124 -11.28 -1.99 6.43
C LEU A 124 -11.04 -3.03 7.51
N ARG A 125 -11.69 -2.88 8.65
CA ARG A 125 -11.77 -3.90 9.71
C ARG A 125 -13.02 -3.72 10.56
N THR A 126 -13.27 -4.68 11.45
CA THR A 126 -14.26 -4.50 12.53
C THR A 126 -13.74 -3.49 13.57
N LYS A 127 -14.63 -2.74 14.19
CA LYS A 127 -14.29 -1.76 15.24
C LYS A 127 -13.62 -2.44 16.44
N SER A 128 -14.23 -3.51 16.96
CA SER A 128 -13.72 -4.22 18.12
C SER A 128 -12.46 -5.04 17.81
N GLY A 129 -12.31 -5.51 16.59
CA GLY A 129 -11.19 -6.36 16.16
C GLY A 129 -11.26 -7.81 16.66
N SER A 130 -12.37 -8.23 17.28
CA SER A 130 -12.54 -9.55 17.91
C SER A 130 -13.98 -10.09 17.84
N THR A 131 -14.65 -9.83 16.72
CA THR A 131 -16.05 -10.26 16.51
C THR A 131 -16.16 -11.72 16.09
N ASN A 132 -15.09 -12.31 15.54
CA ASN A 132 -15.08 -13.59 14.83
C ASN A 132 -16.03 -13.63 13.63
N LYS A 133 -16.47 -12.47 13.11
CA LYS A 133 -17.31 -12.34 11.92
C LYS A 133 -16.49 -11.99 10.70
N LYS A 134 -16.97 -12.41 9.53
CA LYS A 134 -16.49 -11.82 8.27
C LYS A 134 -17.08 -10.42 8.12
N VAL A 135 -16.37 -9.50 7.50
CA VAL A 135 -16.85 -8.11 7.32
C VAL A 135 -18.16 -8.02 6.55
N GLN A 136 -18.45 -8.97 5.64
CA GLN A 136 -19.71 -9.04 4.90
C GLN A 136 -20.91 -9.45 5.77
N ASP A 137 -20.66 -10.02 6.95
CA ASP A 137 -21.68 -10.50 7.91
C ASP A 137 -21.83 -9.49 9.08
N CYS A 138 -21.12 -8.37 9.02
CA CYS A 138 -21.20 -7.29 10.00
C CYS A 138 -22.20 -6.22 9.57
N SER A 139 -22.87 -5.60 10.54
CA SER A 139 -23.61 -4.37 10.30
C SER A 139 -22.65 -3.20 10.04
N PRO A 140 -23.08 -2.15 9.34
CA PRO A 140 -22.23 -0.97 9.09
C PRO A 140 -21.63 -0.38 10.39
N ASN A 141 -22.37 -0.40 11.49
CA ASN A 141 -21.94 0.11 12.79
C ASN A 141 -20.80 -0.70 13.44
N GLU A 142 -20.59 -1.94 13.02
CA GLU A 142 -19.51 -2.80 13.51
C GLU A 142 -18.20 -2.61 12.73
N LEU A 143 -18.22 -1.84 11.63
CA LEU A 143 -17.10 -1.68 10.72
C LEU A 143 -16.50 -0.27 10.77
N ILE A 144 -15.21 -0.18 10.50
CA ILE A 144 -14.51 1.07 10.24
C ILE A 144 -13.64 0.94 8.99
N SER A 145 -13.56 2.03 8.22
CA SER A 145 -12.68 2.14 7.07
C SER A 145 -11.92 3.47 7.08
N ILE A 146 -10.82 3.52 6.35
CA ILE A 146 -10.05 4.74 6.09
C ILE A 146 -9.32 4.61 4.75
N GLY A 147 -9.16 5.73 4.08
CA GLY A 147 -8.31 5.89 2.92
C GLY A 147 -7.11 6.79 3.23
N PHE A 148 -6.02 6.57 2.52
CA PHE A 148 -4.84 7.44 2.49
C PHE A 148 -4.53 7.76 1.03
N TRP A 149 -4.50 9.04 0.69
CA TRP A 149 -4.15 9.53 -0.65
C TRP A 149 -2.88 10.35 -0.56
N VAL A 150 -1.79 9.84 -1.11
CA VAL A 150 -0.43 10.32 -0.86
C VAL A 150 0.19 10.78 -2.17
N GLU A 151 0.50 12.07 -2.29
CA GLU A 151 1.25 12.60 -3.42
C GLU A 151 2.71 12.13 -3.40
N GLN A 152 3.32 12.08 -4.58
CA GLN A 152 4.73 11.73 -4.77
C GLN A 152 5.64 12.89 -4.33
N LYS A 153 5.71 13.15 -3.02
CA LYS A 153 6.55 14.21 -2.42
C LYS A 153 7.03 13.81 -1.02
N SER A 154 7.95 14.59 -0.46
CA SER A 154 8.38 14.40 0.93
C SER A 154 7.37 14.95 1.92
N TYR A 155 7.14 14.19 3.01
CA TYR A 155 6.31 14.57 4.16
C TYR A 155 7.09 14.51 5.48
N GLY A 156 8.40 14.20 5.45
CA GLY A 156 9.16 13.85 6.65
C GLY A 156 8.70 12.48 7.20
N ASN A 157 8.78 12.30 8.52
CA ASN A 157 8.48 11.02 9.16
C ASN A 157 7.05 10.91 9.72
N SER A 158 6.28 11.99 9.74
CA SER A 158 4.93 12.00 10.31
C SER A 158 3.88 11.62 9.24
N ILE A 159 2.76 11.08 9.69
CA ILE A 159 1.56 10.86 8.89
C ILE A 159 0.68 12.10 9.07
N PRO A 160 0.62 13.03 8.11
CA PRO A 160 -0.23 14.21 8.26
C PRO A 160 -1.70 13.85 8.03
N GLU A 161 -2.61 14.51 8.75
CA GLU A 161 -4.05 14.31 8.55
C GLU A 161 -4.49 14.60 7.10
N SER A 162 -3.81 15.50 6.42
CA SER A 162 -4.13 15.92 5.04
C SER A 162 -4.06 14.81 3.99
N ILE A 163 -3.41 13.67 4.30
CA ILE A 163 -3.41 12.50 3.40
C ILE A 163 -4.56 11.53 3.70
N CYS A 164 -5.26 11.73 4.83
CA CYS A 164 -6.37 10.88 5.22
C CYS A 164 -7.63 11.28 4.45
N THR A 165 -8.39 10.30 4.01
CA THR A 165 -9.63 10.49 3.28
C THR A 165 -10.55 9.29 3.46
N THR A 166 -11.72 9.30 2.82
CA THR A 166 -12.61 8.15 2.81
C THR A 166 -12.21 7.12 1.74
N VAL A 167 -12.65 5.89 1.92
CA VAL A 167 -12.50 4.86 0.87
C VAL A 167 -13.26 5.26 -0.39
N ALA A 168 -14.46 5.86 -0.22
CA ALA A 168 -15.30 6.34 -1.34
C ALA A 168 -14.59 7.42 -2.18
N ASP A 169 -13.86 8.33 -1.55
CA ASP A 169 -13.06 9.34 -2.27
C ASP A 169 -11.96 8.70 -3.13
N ILE A 170 -11.33 7.64 -2.64
CA ILE A 170 -10.31 6.92 -3.43
C ILE A 170 -10.97 6.11 -4.56
N GLU A 171 -12.16 5.53 -4.34
CA GLU A 171 -12.95 4.90 -5.40
C GLU A 171 -13.26 5.90 -6.54
N GLU A 172 -13.69 7.11 -6.20
CA GLU A 172 -13.96 8.16 -7.17
C GLU A 172 -12.71 8.56 -7.96
N LYS A 173 -11.58 8.77 -7.27
CA LYS A 173 -10.30 9.15 -7.91
C LYS A 173 -9.71 8.08 -8.82
N THR A 174 -9.88 6.82 -8.47
CA THR A 174 -9.21 5.69 -9.15
C THR A 174 -10.11 4.95 -10.13
N GLY A 175 -11.43 5.07 -10.00
CA GLY A 175 -12.41 4.27 -10.74
C GLY A 175 -12.49 2.81 -10.27
N PHE A 176 -11.76 2.43 -9.22
CA PHE A 176 -11.86 1.09 -8.63
C PHE A 176 -13.02 1.00 -7.66
N THR A 177 -13.50 -0.21 -7.42
CA THR A 177 -14.45 -0.52 -6.35
C THR A 177 -13.74 -1.39 -5.30
N PHE A 178 -13.65 -0.87 -4.07
CA PHE A 178 -13.09 -1.61 -2.94
C PHE A 178 -14.19 -2.20 -2.07
N PHE A 179 -13.92 -3.37 -1.50
CA PHE A 179 -14.84 -4.03 -0.56
C PHE A 179 -16.30 -4.11 -1.07
N PRO A 180 -16.57 -4.72 -2.24
CA PRO A 180 -17.87 -4.63 -2.93
C PRO A 180 -19.03 -5.27 -2.15
N LYS A 181 -18.75 -6.08 -1.11
CA LYS A 181 -19.76 -6.71 -0.26
C LYS A 181 -20.03 -5.95 1.04
N VAL A 182 -19.46 -4.77 1.20
CA VAL A 182 -19.63 -3.93 2.38
C VAL A 182 -20.53 -2.76 2.03
N ASP A 183 -21.41 -2.39 2.95
CA ASP A 183 -22.33 -1.26 2.77
C ASP A 183 -21.57 0.03 2.44
N SER A 184 -22.08 0.82 1.49
CA SER A 184 -21.43 2.04 1.02
C SER A 184 -21.24 3.08 2.12
N SER A 185 -22.13 3.11 3.11
CA SER A 185 -22.00 4.03 4.26
C SER A 185 -20.72 3.82 5.05
N VAL A 186 -20.20 2.59 5.12
CA VAL A 186 -18.91 2.30 5.76
C VAL A 186 -17.77 2.97 5.01
N LYS A 187 -17.83 2.97 3.67
CA LYS A 187 -16.78 3.55 2.81
C LYS A 187 -16.77 5.08 2.81
N GLN A 188 -17.86 5.72 3.20
CA GLN A 188 -18.01 7.16 3.32
C GLN A 188 -17.56 7.70 4.70
N GLN A 189 -17.20 6.83 5.62
CA GLN A 189 -16.72 7.19 6.95
C GLN A 189 -15.23 7.52 6.95
N MET A 190 -14.85 8.49 7.78
CA MET A 190 -13.47 8.75 8.16
C MET A 190 -13.46 9.27 9.60
N ASP A 191 -13.05 8.44 10.53
CA ASP A 191 -12.90 8.80 11.94
C ASP A 191 -11.44 8.58 12.36
N LEU A 192 -10.66 9.64 12.33
CA LEU A 192 -9.22 9.61 12.61
C LEU A 192 -8.92 9.12 14.03
N ALA A 193 -9.80 9.44 15.00
CA ALA A 193 -9.61 9.04 16.38
C ALA A 193 -9.68 7.51 16.55
N GLN A 194 -10.59 6.84 15.82
CA GLN A 194 -10.69 5.37 15.82
C GLN A 194 -9.45 4.69 15.19
N TRP A 195 -8.73 5.42 14.34
CA TRP A 195 -7.47 4.97 13.74
C TRP A 195 -6.24 5.49 14.49
N GLY A 196 -6.44 6.24 15.59
CA GLY A 196 -5.36 6.80 16.39
C GLY A 196 -4.41 7.69 15.58
N ILE A 197 -4.98 8.46 14.65
CA ILE A 197 -4.29 9.49 13.87
C ILE A 197 -4.62 10.83 14.51
N LYS A 198 -3.60 11.65 14.75
CA LYS A 198 -3.69 12.98 15.38
C LYS A 198 -2.96 14.00 14.54
#